data_c882d043a1742cddb2b495dd463fa44a
#
_entry.id   c882d043a1742cddb2b495dd463fa44a
#
_cell.length_a   1.000
_cell.length_b   1.000
_cell.length_c   1.000
_cell.angle_alpha   90.00
_cell.angle_beta   90.00
_cell.angle_gamma   90.00
#
_symmetry.space_group_name_H-M   'P 1'
#
loop_
_entity.id
_entity.type
_entity.pdbx_description
1 polymer ?
#
loop_
_entity_poly.entity_id
_entity_poly.type
_entity_poly.pdbx_seq_one_letter_code
_entity_poly.pdbx_strand_id
1 'polypeptide(L)'
;MKKCIVLLAVLLLLVPTLPASAQGVSTGISIANGELRSFYLAIGDYYRVPESRVVYVKERYRVPDEELPVVFFLAARAHVDPQVIIDLRVRQRMSWLNITFHYGLTPEIYYVPVQRVGPPYGKAYGHYKKHGRDYRKVVLADADVVNLVNLRFISEYHGVAAEVVMDRRGKGERFVVINEHYYKEKGKHRGPGDDRAKEKGREKGKNDKHDKDDKKKGKGHGKGKDD
;
A
#
# COMPACT_ATOMS: atom_id res chain seq x y z
N MET A 1 39.52 -38.55 43.22
CA MET A 1 38.44 -37.55 43.12
C MET A 1 38.64 -36.44 42.06
N LYS A 2 39.84 -36.22 41.55
CA LYS A 2 40.11 -35.17 40.53
C LYS A 2 39.82 -35.57 39.06
N LYS A 3 39.68 -36.87 38.77
CA LYS A 3 39.42 -37.37 37.40
C LYS A 3 37.95 -37.41 36.99
N CYS A 4 37.01 -37.39 37.94
CA CYS A 4 35.57 -37.36 37.64
C CYS A 4 35.01 -35.95 37.30
N ILE A 5 35.72 -34.89 37.72
CA ILE A 5 35.31 -33.51 37.45
C ILE A 5 35.56 -33.08 36.00
N VAL A 6 36.63 -33.64 35.39
CA VAL A 6 36.99 -33.31 34.00
C VAL A 6 36.02 -33.95 32.97
N LEU A 7 35.46 -35.11 33.30
CA LEU A 7 34.49 -35.78 32.43
C LEU A 7 33.10 -35.08 32.41
N LEU A 8 32.73 -34.38 33.49
CA LEU A 8 31.47 -33.65 33.58
C LEU A 8 31.50 -32.32 32.81
N ALA A 9 32.69 -31.72 32.64
CA ALA A 9 32.85 -30.45 31.93
C ALA A 9 32.82 -30.57 30.40
N VAL A 10 33.10 -31.75 29.85
CA VAL A 10 33.08 -32.01 28.39
C VAL A 10 31.69 -32.35 27.88
N LEU A 11 30.78 -32.81 28.74
CA LEU A 11 29.40 -33.16 28.34
C LEU A 11 28.46 -31.95 28.20
N LEU A 12 28.89 -30.76 28.62
CA LEU A 12 28.06 -29.53 28.59
C LEU A 12 28.18 -28.70 27.30
N LEU A 13 29.01 -29.15 26.34
CA LEU A 13 29.27 -28.39 25.09
C LEU A 13 28.58 -28.93 23.85
N LEU A 14 27.75 -29.97 23.97
CA LEU A 14 26.90 -30.44 22.86
C LEU A 14 25.45 -30.00 23.04
N VAL A 15 25.20 -28.68 23.08
CA VAL A 15 23.86 -28.14 22.87
C VAL A 15 23.64 -28.10 21.36
N PRO A 16 22.74 -28.93 20.79
CA PRO A 16 22.40 -28.78 19.39
C PRO A 16 21.73 -27.39 19.21
N THR A 17 22.41 -26.54 18.47
CA THR A 17 21.77 -25.30 17.97
C THR A 17 20.67 -25.71 17.00
N LEU A 18 19.46 -25.84 17.50
CA LEU A 18 18.28 -25.94 16.65
C LEU A 18 18.23 -24.65 15.81
N PRO A 19 18.15 -24.76 14.48
CA PRO A 19 17.88 -23.59 13.67
C PRO A 19 16.54 -23.02 14.14
N ALA A 20 16.56 -21.80 14.66
CA ALA A 20 15.34 -21.03 14.88
C ALA A 20 14.74 -20.82 13.49
N SER A 21 13.87 -21.74 13.08
CA SER A 21 12.96 -21.50 11.99
C SER A 21 12.14 -20.31 12.43
N ALA A 22 12.46 -19.14 11.89
CA ALA A 22 11.56 -18.00 11.92
C ALA A 22 10.30 -18.46 11.16
N GLN A 23 9.40 -19.13 11.88
CA GLN A 23 8.04 -19.31 11.44
C GLN A 23 7.48 -17.90 11.31
N GLY A 24 7.51 -17.39 10.07
CA GLY A 24 6.68 -16.26 9.73
C GLY A 24 5.30 -16.59 10.25
N VAL A 25 4.86 -15.85 11.25
CA VAL A 25 3.49 -15.88 11.72
C VAL A 25 2.65 -15.47 10.51
N SER A 26 2.30 -16.43 9.67
CA SER A 26 1.16 -16.31 8.80
C SER A 26 -0.04 -16.27 9.74
N THR A 27 -0.34 -15.09 10.27
CA THR A 27 -1.62 -14.82 10.90
C THR A 27 -2.65 -15.18 9.86
N GLY A 28 -3.22 -16.38 10.03
CA GLY A 28 -4.29 -16.87 9.20
C GLY A 28 -5.48 -15.94 9.36
N ILE A 29 -5.51 -14.85 8.58
CA ILE A 29 -6.78 -14.28 8.23
C ILE A 29 -7.47 -15.43 7.54
N SER A 30 -8.48 -15.95 8.20
CA SER A 30 -9.39 -16.90 7.62
C SER A 30 -9.90 -16.26 6.33
N ILE A 31 -9.34 -16.67 5.20
CA ILE A 31 -9.58 -16.12 3.86
C ILE A 31 -10.96 -16.64 3.43
N ALA A 32 -11.97 -16.42 4.27
CA ALA A 32 -13.35 -16.68 3.91
C ALA A 32 -13.92 -15.61 2.96
N ASN A 33 -13.24 -14.46 2.81
CA ASN A 33 -13.67 -13.38 1.93
C ASN A 33 -12.52 -12.92 1.04
N GLY A 34 -12.47 -13.43 -0.19
CA GLY A 34 -11.56 -12.96 -1.24
C GLY A 34 -11.61 -11.45 -1.44
N GLU A 35 -12.78 -10.83 -1.18
CA GLU A 35 -13.00 -9.38 -1.21
C GLU A 35 -12.10 -8.61 -0.25
N LEU A 36 -11.97 -9.05 1.01
CA LEU A 36 -11.13 -8.38 2.00
C LEU A 36 -9.65 -8.51 1.65
N ARG A 37 -9.23 -9.68 1.17
CA ARG A 37 -7.85 -9.88 0.77
C ARG A 37 -7.46 -8.98 -0.39
N SER A 38 -8.28 -8.92 -1.44
CA SER A 38 -8.01 -8.04 -2.59
C SER A 38 -7.96 -6.58 -2.18
N PHE A 39 -8.78 -6.16 -1.20
CA PHE A 39 -8.80 -4.81 -0.68
C PHE A 39 -7.51 -4.47 0.09
N TYR A 40 -7.03 -5.39 0.96
CA TYR A 40 -5.78 -5.17 1.70
C TYR A 40 -4.55 -5.18 0.79
N LEU A 41 -4.52 -6.07 -0.20
CA LEU A 41 -3.48 -6.05 -1.24
C LEU A 41 -3.47 -4.73 -2.00
N ALA A 42 -4.64 -4.25 -2.44
CA ALA A 42 -4.77 -2.99 -3.15
C ALA A 42 -4.31 -1.79 -2.30
N ILE A 43 -4.65 -1.76 -1.00
CA ILE A 43 -4.16 -0.73 -0.07
C ILE A 43 -2.63 -0.80 0.04
N GLY A 44 -2.08 -2.00 0.24
CA GLY A 44 -0.64 -2.20 0.32
C GLY A 44 0.09 -1.70 -0.91
N ASP A 45 -0.37 -2.08 -2.10
CA ASP A 45 0.20 -1.68 -3.38
C ASP A 45 0.12 -0.16 -3.59
N TYR A 46 -1.05 0.44 -3.33
CA TYR A 46 -1.29 1.86 -3.56
C TYR A 46 -0.47 2.76 -2.64
N TYR A 47 -0.42 2.43 -1.34
CA TYR A 47 0.36 3.21 -0.35
C TYR A 47 1.80 2.72 -0.20
N ARG A 48 2.23 1.72 -0.98
CA ARG A 48 3.59 1.13 -0.98
C ARG A 48 4.01 0.60 0.38
N VAL A 49 3.10 -0.12 1.02
CA VAL A 49 3.35 -0.81 2.30
C VAL A 49 3.09 -2.32 2.13
N PRO A 50 3.79 -3.19 2.84
CA PRO A 50 3.51 -4.63 2.79
C PRO A 50 2.06 -4.93 3.21
N GLU A 51 1.40 -5.91 2.57
CA GLU A 51 0.07 -6.38 2.96
C GLU A 51 0.02 -6.72 4.46
N SER A 52 1.07 -7.37 4.98
CA SER A 52 1.19 -7.71 6.39
C SER A 52 1.06 -6.52 7.33
N ARG A 53 1.50 -5.32 6.89
CA ARG A 53 1.34 -4.09 7.65
C ARG A 53 -0.11 -3.63 7.68
N VAL A 54 -0.84 -3.74 6.56
CA VAL A 54 -2.27 -3.40 6.47
C VAL A 54 -3.07 -4.32 7.39
N VAL A 55 -2.80 -5.62 7.31
CA VAL A 55 -3.41 -6.65 8.15
C VAL A 55 -3.12 -6.42 9.63
N TYR A 56 -1.85 -6.14 9.98
CA TYR A 56 -1.47 -5.83 11.37
C TYR A 56 -2.26 -4.65 11.93
N VAL A 57 -2.39 -3.57 11.16
CA VAL A 57 -3.17 -2.40 11.57
C VAL A 57 -4.63 -2.77 11.79
N LYS A 58 -5.24 -3.51 10.86
CA LYS A 58 -6.62 -3.98 10.96
C LYS A 58 -6.87 -4.78 12.22
N GLU A 59 -6.07 -5.81 12.45
CA GLU A 59 -6.27 -6.76 13.54
C GLU A 59 -5.93 -6.16 14.91
N ARG A 60 -4.79 -5.48 14.99
CA ARG A 60 -4.31 -4.92 16.26
C ARG A 60 -5.20 -3.82 16.81
N TYR A 61 -5.74 -2.98 15.95
CA TYR A 61 -6.50 -1.79 16.34
C TYR A 61 -7.99 -1.88 16.01
N ARG A 62 -8.42 -2.97 15.37
CA ARG A 62 -9.82 -3.20 14.96
C ARG A 62 -10.40 -2.06 14.13
N VAL A 63 -9.56 -1.43 13.32
CA VAL A 63 -9.99 -0.36 12.41
C VAL A 63 -11.02 -0.91 11.42
N PRO A 64 -12.16 -0.25 11.17
CA PRO A 64 -13.07 -0.65 10.10
C PRO A 64 -12.37 -0.73 8.74
N ASP A 65 -12.71 -1.71 7.90
CA ASP A 65 -12.02 -1.96 6.63
C ASP A 65 -11.94 -0.72 5.75
N GLU A 66 -13.07 -0.01 5.60
CA GLU A 66 -13.16 1.19 4.77
C GLU A 66 -12.47 2.42 5.39
N GLU A 67 -12.06 2.39 6.65
CA GLU A 67 -11.23 3.42 7.29
C GLU A 67 -9.72 3.18 7.11
N LEU A 68 -9.30 1.95 6.76
CA LEU A 68 -7.88 1.65 6.53
C LEU A 68 -7.24 2.57 5.47
N PRO A 69 -7.83 2.80 4.30
CA PRO A 69 -7.29 3.75 3.34
C PRO A 69 -7.07 5.15 3.93
N VAL A 70 -7.95 5.62 4.84
CA VAL A 70 -7.81 6.94 5.49
C VAL A 70 -6.58 6.98 6.39
N VAL A 71 -6.33 5.90 7.16
CA VAL A 71 -5.15 5.79 8.03
C VAL A 71 -3.88 5.91 7.21
N PHE A 72 -3.73 5.12 6.14
CA PHE A 72 -2.53 5.14 5.30
C PHE A 72 -2.41 6.42 4.48
N PHE A 73 -3.53 6.99 4.03
CA PHE A 73 -3.56 8.27 3.33
C PHE A 73 -3.02 9.40 4.21
N LEU A 74 -3.54 9.54 5.43
CA LEU A 74 -3.09 10.58 6.36
C LEU A 74 -1.65 10.37 6.81
N ALA A 75 -1.25 9.11 7.08
CA ALA A 75 0.13 8.78 7.42
C ALA A 75 1.10 9.22 6.33
N ALA A 76 0.77 8.94 5.06
CA ALA A 76 1.56 9.36 3.91
C ALA A 76 1.61 10.89 3.74
N ARG A 77 0.49 11.60 3.95
CA ARG A 77 0.42 13.06 3.84
C ARG A 77 1.13 13.80 4.99
N ALA A 78 1.06 13.24 6.19
CA ALA A 78 1.69 13.80 7.39
C ALA A 78 3.14 13.34 7.56
N HIS A 79 3.63 12.41 6.73
CA HIS A 79 4.96 11.79 6.83
C HIS A 79 5.22 11.12 8.19
N VAL A 80 4.22 10.42 8.73
CA VAL A 80 4.29 9.70 10.00
C VAL A 80 3.95 8.23 9.84
N ASP A 81 4.29 7.41 10.85
CA ASP A 81 3.86 6.01 10.87
C ASP A 81 2.33 5.92 11.01
N PRO A 82 1.66 5.00 10.29
CA PRO A 82 0.21 4.76 10.40
C PRO A 82 -0.27 4.56 11.84
N GLN A 83 0.56 4.00 12.72
CA GLN A 83 0.23 3.80 14.13
C GLN A 83 -0.04 5.13 14.86
N VAL A 84 0.70 6.18 14.52
CA VAL A 84 0.50 7.51 15.11
C VAL A 84 -0.87 8.07 14.76
N ILE A 85 -1.30 7.91 13.51
CA ILE A 85 -2.65 8.31 13.05
C ILE A 85 -3.73 7.53 13.81
N ILE A 86 -3.52 6.22 14.00
CA ILE A 86 -4.46 5.36 14.73
C ILE A 86 -4.55 5.76 16.21
N ASP A 87 -3.44 6.08 16.85
CA ASP A 87 -3.44 6.51 18.25
C ASP A 87 -4.26 7.79 18.44
N LEU A 88 -4.17 8.76 17.52
CA LEU A 88 -5.03 9.94 17.51
C LEU A 88 -6.51 9.58 17.31
N ARG A 89 -6.79 8.67 16.36
CA ARG A 89 -8.16 8.26 16.02
C ARG A 89 -8.82 7.47 17.15
N VAL A 90 -8.15 6.42 17.65
CA VAL A 90 -8.73 5.43 18.56
C VAL A 90 -8.59 5.83 20.02
N ARG A 91 -7.39 6.26 20.45
CA ARG A 91 -7.14 6.61 21.85
C ARG A 91 -7.62 8.01 22.20
N GLN A 92 -7.36 8.98 21.31
CA GLN A 92 -7.77 10.37 21.54
C GLN A 92 -9.14 10.70 20.94
N ARG A 93 -9.76 9.74 20.23
CA ARG A 93 -11.10 9.86 19.62
C ARG A 93 -11.25 11.08 18.70
N MET A 94 -10.16 11.49 18.06
CA MET A 94 -10.19 12.59 17.11
C MET A 94 -10.95 12.21 15.83
N SER A 95 -11.73 13.15 15.27
CA SER A 95 -12.28 12.99 13.92
C SER A 95 -11.16 13.02 12.88
N TRP A 96 -11.42 12.44 11.70
CA TRP A 96 -10.45 12.48 10.59
C TRP A 96 -10.08 13.92 10.21
N LEU A 97 -11.06 14.83 10.25
CA LEU A 97 -10.82 16.24 9.98
C LEU A 97 -9.92 16.90 11.04
N ASN A 98 -10.12 16.58 12.32
CA ASN A 98 -9.27 17.10 13.40
C ASN A 98 -7.84 16.57 13.30
N ILE A 99 -7.65 15.31 12.91
CA ILE A 99 -6.32 14.75 12.66
C ILE A 99 -5.66 15.48 11.48
N THR A 100 -6.42 15.80 10.43
CA THR A 100 -5.93 16.60 9.29
C THR A 100 -5.37 17.94 9.77
N PHE A 101 -6.13 18.68 10.55
CA PHE A 101 -5.69 19.97 11.09
C PHE A 101 -4.54 19.85 12.10
N HIS A 102 -4.48 18.76 12.87
CA HIS A 102 -3.39 18.49 13.81
C HIS A 102 -2.02 18.46 13.11
N TYR A 103 -1.98 17.97 11.86
CA TYR A 103 -0.76 17.97 11.04
C TYR A 103 -0.61 19.21 10.14
N GLY A 104 -1.39 20.26 10.37
CA GLY A 104 -1.33 21.47 9.54
C GLY A 104 -1.83 21.27 8.11
N LEU A 105 -2.45 20.14 7.82
CA LEU A 105 -3.07 19.86 6.53
C LEU A 105 -4.45 20.53 6.44
N THR A 106 -4.99 20.64 5.23
CA THR A 106 -6.32 21.21 4.98
C THR A 106 -7.21 20.18 4.30
N PRO A 107 -8.54 20.31 4.38
CA PRO A 107 -9.48 19.42 3.69
C PRO A 107 -9.30 19.33 2.17
N GLU A 108 -8.53 20.23 1.57
CA GLU A 108 -8.15 20.18 0.16
C GLU A 108 -7.55 18.82 -0.25
N ILE A 109 -6.79 18.17 0.67
CA ILE A 109 -6.18 16.87 0.41
C ILE A 109 -7.19 15.78 0.05
N TYR A 110 -8.45 15.93 0.42
CA TYR A 110 -9.52 14.97 0.14
C TYR A 110 -10.29 15.27 -1.15
N TYR A 111 -10.14 16.48 -1.71
CA TYR A 111 -10.91 16.87 -2.89
C TYR A 111 -10.53 16.04 -4.11
N VAL A 112 -11.50 15.39 -4.73
CA VAL A 112 -11.36 14.65 -5.99
C VAL A 112 -12.13 15.40 -7.06
N PRO A 113 -11.47 15.89 -8.13
CA PRO A 113 -12.17 16.54 -9.23
C PRO A 113 -13.12 15.57 -9.93
N VAL A 114 -14.38 15.98 -10.11
CA VAL A 114 -15.41 15.20 -10.80
C VAL A 114 -16.28 16.14 -11.65
N GLN A 115 -16.81 15.65 -12.75
CA GLN A 115 -17.73 16.40 -13.59
C GLN A 115 -19.15 16.40 -13.02
N ARG A 116 -19.53 15.32 -12.35
CA ARG A 116 -20.86 15.12 -11.78
C ARG A 116 -20.74 14.58 -10.36
N VAL A 117 -21.51 15.16 -9.45
CA VAL A 117 -21.57 14.72 -8.05
C VAL A 117 -22.85 13.93 -7.83
N GLY A 118 -22.72 12.70 -7.36
CA GLY A 118 -23.82 11.84 -6.94
C GLY A 118 -23.80 11.54 -5.43
N PRO A 119 -24.84 10.86 -4.91
CA PRO A 119 -24.85 10.41 -3.53
C PRO A 119 -23.72 9.40 -3.28
N PRO A 120 -23.16 9.32 -2.04
CA PRO A 120 -23.47 10.15 -0.87
C PRO A 120 -22.63 11.44 -0.77
N TYR A 121 -21.97 11.87 -1.84
CA TYR A 121 -20.93 12.90 -1.85
C TYR A 121 -21.47 14.34 -1.88
N GLY A 122 -22.77 14.52 -2.11
CA GLY A 122 -23.38 15.85 -2.32
C GLY A 122 -23.10 16.86 -1.23
N LYS A 123 -23.11 16.44 0.05
CA LYS A 123 -22.82 17.30 1.20
C LYS A 123 -21.36 17.77 1.20
N ALA A 124 -20.42 16.86 1.03
CA ALA A 124 -18.99 17.16 1.00
C ALA A 124 -18.66 18.14 -0.12
N TYR A 125 -19.10 17.88 -1.35
CA TYR A 125 -18.90 18.78 -2.47
C TYR A 125 -19.64 20.12 -2.32
N GLY A 126 -20.78 20.14 -1.63
CA GLY A 126 -21.47 21.37 -1.25
C GLY A 126 -20.61 22.28 -0.39
N HIS A 127 -19.87 21.72 0.59
CA HIS A 127 -18.92 22.48 1.39
C HIS A 127 -17.77 23.02 0.55
N TYR A 128 -17.18 22.23 -0.34
CA TYR A 128 -16.12 22.70 -1.25
C TYR A 128 -16.63 23.83 -2.17
N LYS A 129 -17.82 23.67 -2.76
CA LYS A 129 -18.44 24.71 -3.60
C LYS A 129 -18.70 26.00 -2.84
N LYS A 130 -19.20 25.90 -1.59
CA LYS A 130 -19.52 27.06 -0.75
C LYS A 130 -18.28 27.86 -0.36
N HIS A 131 -17.18 27.19 -0.03
CA HIS A 131 -16.01 27.85 0.53
C HIS A 131 -14.91 28.11 -0.51
N GLY A 132 -15.04 27.60 -1.73
CA GLY A 132 -14.11 27.82 -2.82
C GLY A 132 -12.69 27.40 -2.42
N ARG A 133 -11.74 28.36 -2.50
CA ARG A 133 -10.33 28.12 -2.15
C ARG A 133 -10.02 28.23 -0.66
N ASP A 134 -10.99 28.64 0.16
CA ASP A 134 -10.80 28.70 1.62
C ASP A 134 -11.09 27.34 2.25
N TYR A 135 -10.22 26.37 1.96
CA TYR A 135 -10.35 24.98 2.42
C TYR A 135 -10.39 24.81 3.93
N ARG A 136 -9.88 25.78 4.70
CA ARG A 136 -9.93 25.73 6.17
C ARG A 136 -11.37 25.81 6.72
N LYS A 137 -12.29 26.37 5.94
CA LYS A 137 -13.70 26.46 6.29
C LYS A 137 -14.53 25.26 5.85
N VAL A 138 -13.95 24.34 5.08
CA VAL A 138 -14.62 23.12 4.65
C VAL A 138 -14.78 22.19 5.84
N VAL A 139 -16.03 21.82 6.14
CA VAL A 139 -16.40 20.91 7.22
C VAL A 139 -16.78 19.57 6.62
N LEU A 140 -16.07 18.52 6.99
CA LEU A 140 -16.33 17.15 6.56
C LEU A 140 -16.61 16.29 7.79
N ALA A 141 -17.66 15.49 7.72
CA ALA A 141 -17.89 14.42 8.68
C ALA A 141 -16.90 13.25 8.40
N ASP A 142 -16.71 12.37 9.37
CA ASP A 142 -15.84 11.20 9.20
C ASP A 142 -16.27 10.33 8.00
N ALA A 143 -17.59 10.15 7.81
CA ALA A 143 -18.12 9.44 6.66
C ALA A 143 -17.78 10.11 5.31
N ASP A 144 -17.75 11.45 5.27
CA ASP A 144 -17.36 12.19 4.06
C ASP A 144 -15.88 11.94 3.73
N VAL A 145 -15.01 11.98 4.76
CA VAL A 145 -13.58 11.69 4.60
C VAL A 145 -13.36 10.26 4.11
N VAL A 146 -14.03 9.27 4.73
CA VAL A 146 -13.96 7.86 4.32
C VAL A 146 -14.40 7.71 2.85
N ASN A 147 -15.51 8.30 2.48
CA ASN A 147 -16.02 8.23 1.11
C ASN A 147 -15.05 8.88 0.10
N LEU A 148 -14.52 10.06 0.38
CA LEU A 148 -13.62 10.78 -0.53
C LEU A 148 -12.27 10.09 -0.69
N VAL A 149 -11.69 9.56 0.41
CA VAL A 149 -10.40 8.84 0.35
C VAL A 149 -10.56 7.53 -0.42
N ASN A 150 -11.62 6.75 -0.16
CA ASN A 150 -11.86 5.52 -0.90
C ASN A 150 -12.20 5.77 -2.37
N LEU A 151 -12.93 6.85 -2.68
CA LEU A 151 -13.20 7.28 -4.05
C LEU A 151 -11.88 7.51 -4.80
N ARG A 152 -10.98 8.30 -4.22
CA ARG A 152 -9.65 8.55 -4.77
C ARG A 152 -8.85 7.25 -4.93
N PHE A 153 -8.72 6.50 -3.85
CA PHE A 153 -7.93 5.27 -3.81
C PHE A 153 -8.36 4.29 -4.91
N ILE A 154 -9.66 3.98 -5.00
CA ILE A 154 -10.16 3.00 -5.97
C ILE A 154 -10.04 3.52 -7.40
N SER A 155 -10.40 4.79 -7.64
CA SER A 155 -10.31 5.35 -8.98
C SER A 155 -8.88 5.43 -9.50
N GLU A 156 -7.93 5.87 -8.69
CA GLU A 156 -6.52 5.96 -9.07
C GLU A 156 -5.85 4.58 -9.17
N TYR A 157 -6.10 3.68 -8.22
CA TYR A 157 -5.48 2.35 -8.22
C TYR A 157 -5.94 1.48 -9.40
N HIS A 158 -7.21 1.54 -9.75
CA HIS A 158 -7.76 0.76 -10.86
C HIS A 158 -7.79 1.50 -12.20
N GLY A 159 -7.51 2.81 -12.21
CA GLY A 159 -7.56 3.63 -13.42
C GLY A 159 -8.97 3.82 -13.95
N VAL A 160 -9.98 3.89 -13.07
CA VAL A 160 -11.39 4.09 -13.43
C VAL A 160 -11.85 5.49 -13.06
N ALA A 161 -12.81 6.04 -13.81
CA ALA A 161 -13.36 7.37 -13.52
C ALA A 161 -13.99 7.41 -12.12
N ALA A 162 -13.75 8.49 -11.38
CA ALA A 162 -14.28 8.67 -10.03
C ALA A 162 -15.82 8.61 -9.99
N GLU A 163 -16.48 9.12 -11.02
CA GLU A 163 -17.95 9.08 -11.16
C GLU A 163 -18.50 7.66 -11.21
N VAL A 164 -17.74 6.72 -11.79
CA VAL A 164 -18.16 5.31 -11.86
C VAL A 164 -18.11 4.66 -10.48
N VAL A 165 -17.04 4.94 -9.70
CA VAL A 165 -16.94 4.49 -8.31
C VAL A 165 -18.04 5.15 -7.46
N MET A 166 -18.27 6.44 -7.66
CA MET A 166 -19.31 7.21 -6.98
C MET A 166 -20.70 6.65 -7.23
N ASP A 167 -21.05 6.30 -8.47
CA ASP A 167 -22.34 5.71 -8.83
C ASP A 167 -22.57 4.35 -8.15
N ARG A 168 -21.55 3.50 -8.09
CA ARG A 168 -21.64 2.22 -7.38
C ARG A 168 -21.85 2.44 -5.88
N ARG A 169 -21.09 3.37 -5.28
CA ARG A 169 -21.26 3.74 -3.87
C ARG A 169 -22.67 4.31 -3.61
N GLY A 170 -23.18 5.12 -4.52
CA GLY A 170 -24.53 5.70 -4.46
C GLY A 170 -25.66 4.66 -4.51
N LYS A 171 -25.40 3.49 -5.10
CA LYS A 171 -26.28 2.31 -5.06
C LYS A 171 -26.16 1.49 -3.78
N GLY A 172 -25.32 1.93 -2.82
CA GLY A 172 -25.12 1.27 -1.54
C GLY A 172 -24.03 0.21 -1.53
N GLU A 173 -23.24 0.05 -2.61
CA GLU A 173 -22.16 -0.92 -2.62
C GLU A 173 -21.04 -0.48 -1.66
N ARG A 174 -20.48 -1.44 -0.91
CA ARG A 174 -19.32 -1.21 -0.05
C ARG A 174 -18.05 -1.05 -0.89
N PHE A 175 -17.09 -0.24 -0.44
CA PHE A 175 -15.84 -0.04 -1.16
C PHE A 175 -15.02 -1.33 -1.31
N VAL A 176 -15.10 -2.23 -0.34
CA VAL A 176 -14.49 -3.57 -0.42
C VAL A 176 -15.01 -4.34 -1.64
N VAL A 177 -16.34 -4.32 -1.86
CA VAL A 177 -17.00 -4.98 -3.01
C VAL A 177 -16.66 -4.29 -4.33
N ILE A 178 -16.66 -2.95 -4.34
CA ILE A 178 -16.29 -2.16 -5.52
C ILE A 178 -14.84 -2.46 -5.93
N ASN A 179 -13.92 -2.51 -4.96
CA ASN A 179 -12.52 -2.86 -5.21
C ASN A 179 -12.38 -4.28 -5.79
N GLU A 180 -13.08 -5.25 -5.19
CA GLU A 180 -13.02 -6.66 -5.61
C GLU A 180 -13.47 -6.82 -7.08
N HIS A 181 -14.52 -6.10 -7.48
CA HIS A 181 -15.00 -6.11 -8.86
C HIS A 181 -13.87 -5.73 -9.84
N TYR A 182 -13.21 -4.59 -9.63
CA TYR A 182 -12.13 -4.14 -10.52
C TYR A 182 -10.85 -4.96 -10.36
N TYR A 183 -10.57 -5.49 -9.17
CA TYR A 183 -9.43 -6.37 -8.94
C TYR A 183 -9.54 -7.66 -9.76
N LYS A 184 -10.73 -8.27 -9.81
CA LYS A 184 -11.01 -9.46 -10.63
C LYS A 184 -10.93 -9.16 -12.13
N GLU A 185 -11.43 -8.01 -12.57
CA GLU A 185 -11.33 -7.60 -13.98
C GLU A 185 -9.85 -7.44 -14.39
N LYS A 186 -9.04 -6.78 -13.57
CA LYS A 186 -7.60 -6.61 -13.82
C LYS A 186 -6.86 -7.96 -13.87
N GLY A 187 -7.26 -8.93 -13.04
CA GLY A 187 -6.74 -10.30 -13.06
C GLY A 187 -7.10 -11.08 -14.32
N LYS A 188 -8.29 -10.83 -14.90
CA LYS A 188 -8.70 -11.47 -16.16
C LYS A 188 -7.90 -10.97 -17.36
N HIS A 189 -7.46 -9.71 -17.34
CA HIS A 189 -6.61 -9.12 -18.41
C HIS A 189 -5.11 -9.45 -18.24
N ARG A 190 -4.68 -9.88 -17.06
CA ARG A 190 -3.37 -10.51 -16.85
C ARG A 190 -3.54 -12.01 -17.06
N GLY A 191 -3.39 -12.47 -18.30
CA GLY A 191 -3.34 -13.90 -18.62
C GLY A 191 -2.17 -14.59 -17.90
N PRO A 192 -2.19 -15.92 -17.72
CA PRO A 192 -1.19 -16.68 -16.95
C PRO A 192 0.25 -16.60 -17.49
N GLY A 193 0.53 -15.76 -18.49
CA GLY A 193 1.84 -15.55 -19.09
C GLY A 193 2.66 -14.38 -18.57
N ASP A 194 2.04 -13.41 -17.89
CA ASP A 194 2.71 -12.13 -17.54
C ASP A 194 3.65 -12.26 -16.32
N ASP A 195 3.37 -13.23 -15.44
CA ASP A 195 4.21 -13.47 -14.25
C ASP A 195 5.49 -14.24 -14.61
N ARG A 196 5.47 -15.08 -15.69
CA ARG A 196 6.65 -15.79 -16.20
C ARG A 196 7.66 -14.86 -16.91
N ALA A 197 7.20 -13.73 -17.45
CA ALA A 197 8.07 -12.76 -18.10
C ALA A 197 8.92 -11.97 -17.10
N LYS A 198 8.39 -11.71 -15.87
CA LYS A 198 9.14 -11.03 -14.80
C LYS A 198 10.19 -11.91 -14.14
N GLU A 199 9.96 -13.22 -14.10
CA GLU A 199 10.91 -14.18 -13.52
C GLU A 199 12.07 -14.45 -14.48
N LYS A 200 11.79 -14.61 -15.78
CA LYS A 200 12.84 -14.77 -16.81
C LYS A 200 13.71 -13.53 -17.02
N GLY A 201 13.19 -12.33 -16.79
CA GLY A 201 13.95 -11.07 -16.84
C GLY A 201 14.95 -10.93 -15.69
N ARG A 202 14.70 -11.58 -14.54
CA ARG A 202 15.59 -11.55 -13.38
C ARG A 202 16.74 -12.56 -13.47
N GLU A 203 16.57 -13.68 -14.17
CA GLU A 203 17.63 -14.66 -14.38
C GLU A 203 18.61 -14.25 -15.48
N LYS A 204 18.17 -13.57 -16.55
CA LYS A 204 19.06 -13.10 -17.62
C LYS A 204 19.98 -11.94 -17.21
N GLY A 205 19.64 -11.18 -16.18
CA GLY A 205 20.46 -10.05 -15.69
C GLY A 205 21.64 -10.44 -14.81
N LYS A 206 21.81 -11.73 -14.46
CA LYS A 206 22.90 -12.19 -13.59
C LYS A 206 24.07 -12.85 -14.30
N ASN A 207 23.94 -13.21 -15.59
CA ASN A 207 24.97 -13.96 -16.33
C ASN A 207 25.81 -13.14 -17.33
N ASP A 208 25.54 -11.83 -17.52
CA ASP A 208 26.28 -11.03 -18.52
C ASP A 208 27.35 -10.10 -17.92
N LYS A 209 27.89 -10.41 -16.74
CA LYS A 209 28.97 -9.62 -16.11
C LYS A 209 30.32 -10.37 -15.95
N HIS A 210 30.59 -11.38 -16.73
CA HIS A 210 31.94 -11.93 -16.86
C HIS A 210 32.17 -12.26 -18.32
N ASP A 211 32.93 -11.43 -19.00
CA ASP A 211 33.76 -11.61 -20.18
C ASP A 211 33.75 -10.39 -21.09
N LYS A 212 34.51 -9.36 -20.76
CA LYS A 212 35.06 -8.37 -21.71
C LYS A 212 36.24 -7.62 -21.06
N ASP A 213 37.32 -8.34 -20.84
CA ASP A 213 38.64 -7.76 -20.85
C ASP A 213 39.54 -8.72 -21.63
N ASP A 214 39.89 -8.34 -22.79
CA ASP A 214 41.09 -8.63 -23.55
C ASP A 214 40.83 -8.51 -25.04
N LYS A 215 41.19 -7.38 -25.61
CA LYS A 215 41.84 -7.23 -26.91
C LYS A 215 41.88 -5.78 -27.35
N LYS A 216 42.92 -5.11 -26.92
CA LYS A 216 43.39 -3.88 -27.56
C LYS A 216 44.86 -4.08 -27.90
N LYS A 217 45.13 -4.38 -29.15
CA LYS A 217 46.39 -4.04 -29.80
C LYS A 217 46.25 -4.15 -31.35
N GLY A 218 46.60 -3.06 -32.02
CA GLY A 218 47.19 -3.15 -33.33
C GLY A 218 46.63 -2.25 -34.39
N LYS A 219 47.37 -1.13 -34.64
CA LYS A 219 47.75 -0.56 -35.97
C LYS A 219 46.61 -0.13 -36.90
N GLY A 220 46.66 0.97 -37.58
CA GLY A 220 47.67 1.91 -37.93
C GLY A 220 47.21 2.69 -39.16
N HIS A 221 47.71 3.90 -39.30
CA HIS A 221 48.01 4.64 -40.55
C HIS A 221 47.04 4.68 -41.72
N GLY A 222 46.81 5.89 -42.18
CA GLY A 222 46.40 6.23 -43.55
C GLY A 222 45.76 7.60 -43.67
N LYS A 223 46.51 8.59 -43.85
CA LYS A 223 46.66 9.75 -44.72
C LYS A 223 45.64 9.83 -45.89
N GLY A 224 45.25 11.08 -46.18
CA GLY A 224 44.78 11.67 -47.44
C GLY A 224 43.63 12.64 -47.15
N LYS A 225 43.79 13.95 -47.13
CA LYS A 225 44.04 14.99 -48.14
C LYS A 225 42.95 15.10 -49.20
N ASP A 226 42.52 16.33 -49.36
CA ASP A 226 41.95 17.06 -50.49
C ASP A 226 40.44 16.80 -50.72
N ASP A 227 39.58 17.79 -50.83
CA ASP A 227 39.51 19.20 -51.25
C ASP A 227 38.40 19.90 -50.47
#